data_77e981e15a04a5a1162515a90e69c79f
#
_entry.id   77e981e15a04a5a1162515a90e69c79f
#
_cell.length_a   1.000
_cell.length_b   1.000
_cell.length_c   1.000
_cell.angle_alpha   90.00
_cell.angle_beta   90.00
_cell.angle_gamma   90.00
#
_symmetry.space_group_name_H-M   'P 1'
#
loop_
_entity.id
_entity.type
_entity.pdbx_description
1 polymer ?
#
loop_
_entity_poly.entity_id
_entity_poly.type
_entity_poly.pdbx_seq_one_letter_code
_entity_poly.pdbx_strand_id
1 'polypeptide(L)'
;MNIHEYQAKALLRSYGAPVSDGRIVLKSEDAKTAAGELDGPMWVVKAQIHAGGRGKGTFLEADAGTKGGVRITKSVQEAASEAKKMLGRTLVTHQTGPVGKQVNRVYIEDGSEITQELYLAILVDRQSSRVSFVCSTEGGMDIEAVAESSPEKILSFSIDPTTSFQPYHGRRIAFMLGLEGKQLKQCVSLMTTLYKLFLEKDMEMLEINPLIVSGSGNLKCLDAKMGFDGNATYRHADIAELRDTTEEDPKELEASKYDLNYIALDGEIGCMVNGAGLAMATMDIIKLYGAEPANFLDVGGGATKEKVTEAFKIITSDPNVKGILVNIFGGIMRCDVIAEGVVAAVKEVGLKVPLVVRLEGTNVETGNEIINTSGLDVIAAANLKDGAEKIVKAVKG
;
A
#
# COMPACT_ATOMS: atom_id res chain seq x y z
N MET A 1 -0.53 -4.77 -4.79
CA MET A 1 -1.97 -4.81 -4.42
C MET A 1 -2.13 -5.41 -3.04
N ASN A 2 -2.84 -4.74 -2.11
CA ASN A 2 -3.12 -5.26 -0.77
C ASN A 2 -4.53 -5.85 -0.68
N ILE A 3 -4.74 -6.76 0.28
CA ILE A 3 -6.05 -7.34 0.60
C ILE A 3 -6.39 -7.16 2.08
N HIS A 4 -7.67 -7.28 2.43
CA HIS A 4 -8.11 -7.20 3.82
C HIS A 4 -7.72 -8.43 4.64
N GLU A 5 -7.65 -8.28 5.97
CA GLU A 5 -7.31 -9.36 6.91
C GLU A 5 -8.20 -10.60 6.75
N TYR A 6 -9.52 -10.42 6.59
CA TYR A 6 -10.44 -11.55 6.43
C TYR A 6 -10.17 -12.35 5.15
N GLN A 7 -9.77 -11.68 4.06
CA GLN A 7 -9.36 -12.30 2.79
C GLN A 7 -8.02 -13.03 2.96
N ALA A 8 -7.06 -12.37 3.62
CA ALA A 8 -5.78 -12.98 3.94
C ALA A 8 -5.94 -14.25 4.77
N LYS A 9 -6.82 -14.26 5.78
CA LYS A 9 -7.13 -15.45 6.59
C LYS A 9 -7.83 -16.55 5.79
N ALA A 10 -8.72 -16.18 4.87
CA ALA A 10 -9.34 -17.15 3.95
C ALA A 10 -8.29 -17.83 3.06
N LEU A 11 -7.35 -17.05 2.55
CA LEU A 11 -6.24 -17.56 1.74
C LEU A 11 -5.30 -18.45 2.58
N LEU A 12 -4.92 -18.03 3.78
CA LEU A 12 -4.14 -18.86 4.71
C LEU A 12 -4.82 -20.21 5.00
N ARG A 13 -6.13 -20.17 5.28
CA ARG A 13 -6.92 -21.39 5.53
C ARG A 13 -6.93 -22.34 4.33
N SER A 14 -7.04 -21.81 3.10
CA SER A 14 -7.05 -22.62 1.88
C SER A 14 -5.73 -23.38 1.67
N TYR A 15 -4.63 -22.87 2.22
CA TYR A 15 -3.32 -23.54 2.23
C TYR A 15 -3.08 -24.41 3.47
N GLY A 16 -4.03 -24.46 4.41
CA GLY A 16 -3.93 -25.26 5.63
C GLY A 16 -3.18 -24.58 6.79
N ALA A 17 -2.93 -23.28 6.72
CA ALA A 17 -2.38 -22.53 7.84
C ALA A 17 -3.44 -22.34 8.94
N PRO A 18 -3.09 -22.45 10.22
CA PRO A 18 -4.02 -22.32 11.33
C PRO A 18 -4.43 -20.86 11.54
N VAL A 19 -5.71 -20.58 11.40
CA VAL A 19 -6.35 -19.26 11.63
C VAL A 19 -7.61 -19.42 12.47
N SER A 20 -8.06 -18.37 13.14
CA SER A 20 -9.37 -18.34 13.80
C SER A 20 -10.50 -18.37 12.80
N ASP A 21 -11.63 -18.97 13.17
CA ASP A 21 -12.86 -18.82 12.40
C ASP A 21 -13.44 -17.41 12.55
N GLY A 22 -14.05 -16.93 11.48
CA GLY A 22 -14.61 -15.59 11.48
C GLY A 22 -15.56 -15.34 10.32
N ARG A 23 -16.32 -14.26 10.42
CA ARG A 23 -17.32 -13.85 9.44
C ARG A 23 -17.16 -12.39 9.10
N ILE A 24 -17.26 -12.08 7.81
CA ILE A 24 -17.29 -10.69 7.34
C ILE A 24 -18.69 -10.12 7.48
N VAL A 25 -18.78 -8.87 7.89
CA VAL A 25 -20.02 -8.11 8.05
C VAL A 25 -19.91 -6.84 7.19
N LEU A 26 -20.77 -6.73 6.20
CA LEU A 26 -20.88 -5.57 5.31
C LEU A 26 -22.05 -4.67 5.69
N LYS A 27 -23.08 -5.22 6.35
CA LYS A 27 -24.26 -4.49 6.82
C LYS A 27 -24.51 -4.78 8.27
N SER A 28 -24.86 -3.76 9.03
CA SER A 28 -25.04 -3.86 10.49
C SER A 28 -26.11 -4.87 10.93
N GLU A 29 -27.12 -5.11 10.10
CA GLU A 29 -28.17 -6.10 10.34
C GLU A 29 -27.64 -7.55 10.36
N ASP A 30 -26.58 -7.85 9.60
CA ASP A 30 -26.02 -9.20 9.50
C ASP A 30 -25.09 -9.55 10.67
N ALA A 31 -24.66 -8.55 11.45
CA ALA A 31 -23.65 -8.73 12.50
C ALA A 31 -24.05 -9.73 13.59
N LYS A 32 -25.34 -9.78 13.96
CA LYS A 32 -25.84 -10.71 14.95
C LYS A 32 -25.81 -12.16 14.44
N THR A 33 -26.18 -12.37 13.20
CA THR A 33 -26.14 -13.69 12.54
C THR A 33 -24.70 -14.15 12.41
N ALA A 34 -23.81 -13.28 11.91
CA ALA A 34 -22.40 -13.55 11.74
C ALA A 34 -21.72 -13.95 13.06
N ALA A 35 -22.01 -13.22 14.17
CA ALA A 35 -21.47 -13.58 15.47
C ALA A 35 -22.07 -14.89 16.02
N GLY A 36 -23.35 -15.18 15.72
CA GLY A 36 -24.04 -16.39 16.16
C GLY A 36 -23.59 -17.68 15.46
N GLU A 37 -22.89 -17.56 14.33
CA GLU A 37 -22.29 -18.69 13.62
C GLU A 37 -20.89 -19.08 14.13
N LEU A 38 -20.38 -18.38 15.15
CA LEU A 38 -19.09 -18.62 15.76
C LEU A 38 -19.26 -19.27 17.15
N ASP A 39 -18.29 -20.10 17.51
CA ASP A 39 -18.39 -20.92 18.73
C ASP A 39 -18.34 -20.11 20.04
N GLY A 40 -17.61 -18.99 20.06
CA GLY A 40 -17.42 -18.22 21.31
C GLY A 40 -16.55 -18.96 22.35
N PRO A 41 -16.60 -18.60 23.60
CA PRO A 41 -17.41 -17.60 24.33
C PRO A 41 -16.90 -16.15 24.22
N MET A 42 -15.92 -15.88 23.39
CA MET A 42 -15.33 -14.58 23.17
C MET A 42 -15.28 -14.29 21.67
N TRP A 43 -15.72 -13.09 21.30
CA TRP A 43 -15.68 -12.62 19.90
C TRP A 43 -14.78 -11.39 19.81
N VAL A 44 -14.01 -11.30 18.74
CA VAL A 44 -13.18 -10.13 18.42
C VAL A 44 -13.77 -9.46 17.19
N VAL A 45 -14.17 -8.20 17.35
CA VAL A 45 -14.79 -7.38 16.30
C VAL A 45 -13.73 -6.43 15.77
N LYS A 46 -13.36 -6.57 14.49
CA LYS A 46 -12.22 -5.89 13.88
C LYS A 46 -12.66 -5.05 12.67
N ALA A 47 -12.42 -3.75 12.71
CA ALA A 47 -12.55 -2.87 11.56
C ALA A 47 -11.59 -3.35 10.44
N GLN A 48 -12.07 -3.40 9.20
CA GLN A 48 -11.28 -3.82 8.04
C GLN A 48 -10.94 -2.59 7.20
N ILE A 49 -9.72 -2.10 7.36
CA ILE A 49 -9.10 -1.04 6.56
C ILE A 49 -7.66 -1.45 6.23
N HIS A 50 -7.09 -0.96 5.13
CA HIS A 50 -5.70 -1.22 4.74
C HIS A 50 -4.71 -0.36 5.54
N ALA A 51 -4.83 -0.39 6.87
CA ALA A 51 -3.92 0.30 7.79
C ALA A 51 -3.69 -0.50 9.06
N GLY A 52 -2.48 -0.43 9.57
CA GLY A 52 -2.10 -0.98 10.88
C GLY A 52 -2.52 -0.08 12.03
N GLY A 53 -2.30 -0.58 13.27
CA GLY A 53 -2.59 0.18 14.48
C GLY A 53 -4.08 0.34 14.80
N ARG A 54 -4.97 -0.42 14.16
CA ARG A 54 -6.43 -0.34 14.33
C ARG A 54 -6.89 -0.41 15.79
N GLY A 55 -6.27 -1.26 16.60
CA GLY A 55 -6.61 -1.43 18.01
C GLY A 55 -6.38 -0.18 18.86
N LYS A 56 -5.38 0.63 18.51
CA LYS A 56 -5.03 1.91 19.17
C LYS A 56 -5.62 3.13 18.45
N GLY A 57 -6.30 2.93 17.33
CA GLY A 57 -6.93 3.99 16.56
C GLY A 57 -8.12 4.62 17.28
N THR A 58 -8.55 5.78 16.79
CA THR A 58 -9.73 6.51 17.29
C THR A 58 -10.70 6.78 16.17
N PHE A 59 -12.00 6.77 16.48
CA PHE A 59 -13.02 7.14 15.50
C PHE A 59 -13.29 8.64 15.56
N LEU A 60 -13.53 9.26 14.40
CA LEU A 60 -13.89 10.68 14.34
C LEU A 60 -15.31 10.92 14.87
N GLU A 61 -16.23 9.99 14.66
CA GLU A 61 -17.62 10.10 15.07
C GLU A 61 -17.81 9.65 16.52
N ALA A 62 -18.41 10.51 17.34
CA ALA A 62 -18.61 10.27 18.76
C ALA A 62 -19.50 9.06 19.09
N ASP A 63 -20.44 8.71 18.21
CA ASP A 63 -21.33 7.56 18.36
C ASP A 63 -20.63 6.21 18.15
N ALA A 64 -19.43 6.21 17.58
CA ALA A 64 -18.56 5.05 17.55
C ALA A 64 -17.97 4.68 18.92
N GLY A 65 -18.02 5.60 19.88
CA GLY A 65 -17.46 5.44 21.23
C GLY A 65 -15.95 5.67 21.28
N THR A 66 -15.34 5.40 22.43
CA THR A 66 -13.92 5.68 22.72
C THR A 66 -12.99 4.50 22.45
N LYS A 67 -13.52 3.32 22.11
CA LYS A 67 -12.70 2.13 21.81
C LYS A 67 -12.18 2.19 20.39
N GLY A 68 -10.99 1.63 20.14
CA GLY A 68 -10.39 1.51 18.82
C GLY A 68 -11.14 0.58 17.85
N GLY A 69 -10.50 0.28 16.73
CA GLY A 69 -11.04 -0.57 15.67
C GLY A 69 -10.91 -2.09 15.91
N VAL A 70 -10.43 -2.52 17.08
CA VAL A 70 -10.40 -3.92 17.52
C VAL A 70 -11.05 -4.00 18.90
N ARG A 71 -12.15 -4.76 19.01
CA ARG A 71 -12.96 -4.81 20.23
C ARG A 71 -13.26 -6.23 20.64
N ILE A 72 -12.95 -6.57 21.88
CA ILE A 72 -13.26 -7.88 22.47
C ILE A 72 -14.64 -7.80 23.10
N THR A 73 -15.47 -8.81 22.85
CA THR A 73 -16.85 -8.93 23.36
C THR A 73 -17.11 -10.32 23.93
N LYS A 74 -18.08 -10.43 24.82
CA LYS A 74 -18.41 -11.68 25.52
C LYS A 74 -19.81 -12.22 25.20
N SER A 75 -20.50 -11.60 24.26
CA SER A 75 -21.80 -12.07 23.78
C SER A 75 -22.01 -11.67 22.30
N VAL A 76 -22.87 -12.44 21.63
CA VAL A 76 -23.32 -12.18 20.26
C VAL A 76 -23.96 -10.79 20.14
N GLN A 77 -24.74 -10.38 21.14
CA GLN A 77 -25.41 -9.07 21.16
C GLN A 77 -24.40 -7.92 21.26
N GLU A 78 -23.39 -8.08 22.11
CA GLU A 78 -22.32 -7.09 22.24
C GLU A 78 -21.49 -7.01 20.95
N ALA A 79 -21.13 -8.15 20.34
CA ALA A 79 -20.41 -8.19 19.08
C ALA A 79 -21.18 -7.45 17.96
N ALA A 80 -22.48 -7.71 17.84
CA ALA A 80 -23.34 -7.03 16.89
C ALA A 80 -23.43 -5.50 17.15
N SER A 81 -23.52 -5.10 18.42
CA SER A 81 -23.55 -3.69 18.81
C SER A 81 -22.23 -2.99 18.46
N GLU A 82 -21.09 -3.61 18.75
CA GLU A 82 -19.78 -3.02 18.44
C GLU A 82 -19.52 -2.97 16.93
N ALA A 83 -19.95 -3.96 16.15
CA ALA A 83 -19.87 -3.92 14.68
C ALA A 83 -20.70 -2.76 14.11
N LYS A 84 -21.93 -2.55 14.61
CA LYS A 84 -22.79 -1.43 14.19
C LYS A 84 -22.17 -0.07 14.49
N LYS A 85 -21.46 0.08 15.63
CA LYS A 85 -20.76 1.32 15.98
C LYS A 85 -19.57 1.63 15.09
N MET A 86 -18.95 0.62 14.47
CA MET A 86 -17.79 0.80 13.60
C MET A 86 -18.18 1.02 12.14
N LEU A 87 -19.20 0.30 11.62
CA LEU A 87 -19.59 0.37 10.23
C LEU A 87 -19.99 1.78 9.81
N GLY A 88 -19.43 2.25 8.71
CA GLY A 88 -19.65 3.58 8.14
C GLY A 88 -18.96 4.72 8.88
N ARG A 89 -18.17 4.44 9.93
CA ARG A 89 -17.42 5.44 10.70
C ARG A 89 -15.98 5.52 10.24
N THR A 90 -15.32 6.63 10.51
CA THR A 90 -13.95 6.92 10.07
C THR A 90 -12.96 6.59 11.17
N LEU A 91 -12.11 5.61 10.95
CA LEU A 91 -11.04 5.21 11.88
C LEU A 91 -9.73 5.91 11.53
N VAL A 92 -9.19 6.63 12.49
CA VAL A 92 -7.88 7.29 12.43
C VAL A 92 -6.86 6.43 13.15
N THR A 93 -5.76 6.12 12.46
CA THR A 93 -4.59 5.43 13.02
C THR A 93 -3.33 6.23 12.67
N HIS A 94 -2.18 5.84 13.22
CA HIS A 94 -0.91 6.48 12.85
C HIS A 94 -0.56 6.29 11.35
N GLN A 95 -1.09 5.24 10.70
CA GLN A 95 -0.84 4.98 9.28
C GLN A 95 -1.84 5.68 8.35
N THR A 96 -3.05 6.00 8.81
CA THR A 96 -4.04 6.69 7.98
C THR A 96 -3.87 8.21 7.94
N GLY A 97 -3.02 8.75 8.82
CA GLY A 97 -2.99 10.18 9.07
C GLY A 97 -4.32 10.72 9.68
N PRO A 98 -4.45 12.05 9.84
CA PRO A 98 -5.59 12.66 10.53
C PRO A 98 -6.92 12.56 9.77
N VAL A 99 -6.90 12.32 8.48
CA VAL A 99 -8.09 12.14 7.64
C VAL A 99 -8.81 10.83 7.97
N GLY A 100 -8.05 9.79 8.34
CA GLY A 100 -8.59 8.47 8.63
C GLY A 100 -9.05 7.70 7.38
N LYS A 101 -9.61 6.51 7.62
CA LYS A 101 -10.25 5.66 6.60
C LYS A 101 -11.63 5.24 7.05
N GLN A 102 -12.61 5.26 6.15
CA GLN A 102 -13.95 4.80 6.44
C GLN A 102 -13.99 3.28 6.58
N VAL A 103 -14.63 2.80 7.62
CA VAL A 103 -14.82 1.37 7.90
C VAL A 103 -16.04 0.86 7.13
N ASN A 104 -15.83 0.34 5.93
CA ASN A 104 -16.89 -0.19 5.07
C ASN A 104 -17.23 -1.66 5.39
N ARG A 105 -16.42 -2.32 6.21
CA ARG A 105 -16.59 -3.72 6.59
C ARG A 105 -15.96 -4.02 7.94
N VAL A 106 -16.55 -4.98 8.64
CA VAL A 106 -16.10 -5.44 9.95
C VAL A 106 -15.96 -6.95 9.92
N TYR A 107 -14.88 -7.47 10.46
CA TYR A 107 -14.64 -8.90 10.62
C TYR A 107 -14.90 -9.30 12.07
N ILE A 108 -15.78 -10.27 12.30
CA ILE A 108 -16.03 -10.85 13.61
C ILE A 108 -15.40 -12.24 13.61
N GLU A 109 -14.53 -12.52 14.57
CA GLU A 109 -13.85 -13.80 14.69
C GLU A 109 -13.90 -14.35 16.11
N ASP A 110 -13.69 -15.68 16.23
CA ASP A 110 -13.50 -16.32 17.50
C ASP A 110 -12.24 -15.80 18.19
N GLY A 111 -12.41 -15.39 19.45
CA GLY A 111 -11.30 -15.00 20.28
C GLY A 111 -10.38 -16.19 20.58
N SER A 112 -9.11 -15.91 20.81
CA SER A 112 -8.12 -16.91 21.19
C SER A 112 -7.51 -16.54 22.53
N GLU A 113 -7.33 -17.51 23.40
CA GLU A 113 -6.45 -17.35 24.55
C GLU A 113 -5.01 -17.31 24.07
N ILE A 114 -4.28 -16.28 24.46
CA ILE A 114 -2.92 -15.99 23.97
C ILE A 114 -1.95 -16.22 25.13
N THR A 115 -1.00 -17.12 24.96
CA THR A 115 0.09 -17.35 25.92
C THR A 115 1.38 -16.67 25.49
N GLN A 116 1.57 -16.47 24.18
CA GLN A 116 2.73 -15.77 23.62
C GLN A 116 2.36 -15.11 22.29
N GLU A 117 2.84 -13.91 22.07
CA GLU A 117 2.73 -13.19 20.81
C GLU A 117 4.10 -13.12 20.13
N LEU A 118 4.14 -13.43 18.84
CA LEU A 118 5.33 -13.51 18.02
C LEU A 118 5.12 -12.69 16.75
N TYR A 119 6.20 -12.19 16.19
CA TYR A 119 6.19 -11.54 14.89
C TYR A 119 6.76 -12.46 13.81
N LEU A 120 6.14 -12.46 12.64
CA LEU A 120 6.61 -13.15 11.47
C LEU A 120 6.29 -12.36 10.21
N ALA A 121 7.28 -12.15 9.35
CA ALA A 121 7.06 -11.64 8.00
C ALA A 121 7.87 -12.43 6.97
N ILE A 122 7.35 -12.48 5.75
CA ILE A 122 8.04 -12.94 4.54
C ILE A 122 7.95 -11.79 3.55
N LEU A 123 9.07 -11.40 2.97
CA LEU A 123 9.14 -10.27 2.04
C LEU A 123 10.19 -10.51 0.96
N VAL A 124 10.09 -9.79 -0.13
CA VAL A 124 11.14 -9.72 -1.15
C VAL A 124 12.18 -8.71 -0.68
N ASP A 125 13.35 -9.21 -0.30
CA ASP A 125 14.49 -8.36 0.03
C ASP A 125 15.19 -7.89 -1.25
N ARG A 126 15.09 -6.60 -1.52
CA ARG A 126 15.67 -5.98 -2.73
C ARG A 126 17.19 -5.98 -2.74
N GLN A 127 17.82 -5.93 -1.57
CA GLN A 127 19.27 -5.90 -1.46
C GLN A 127 19.89 -7.25 -1.87
N SER A 128 19.34 -8.35 -1.39
CA SER A 128 19.79 -9.70 -1.75
C SER A 128 19.10 -10.27 -2.99
N SER A 129 18.02 -9.64 -3.49
CA SER A 129 17.12 -10.13 -4.55
C SER A 129 16.56 -11.52 -4.23
N ARG A 130 16.21 -11.76 -2.96
CA ARG A 130 15.72 -13.04 -2.46
C ARG A 130 14.50 -12.86 -1.58
N VAL A 131 13.73 -13.93 -1.42
CA VAL A 131 12.70 -14.00 -0.40
C VAL A 131 13.34 -14.17 0.97
N SER A 132 12.97 -13.29 1.92
CA SER A 132 13.52 -13.27 3.26
C SER A 132 12.45 -13.45 4.32
N PHE A 133 12.82 -14.14 5.38
CA PHE A 133 12.04 -14.24 6.61
C PHE A 133 12.55 -13.23 7.62
N VAL A 134 11.61 -12.56 8.29
CA VAL A 134 11.87 -11.70 9.45
C VAL A 134 10.99 -12.20 10.58
N CYS A 135 11.57 -12.48 11.74
CA CYS A 135 10.82 -12.94 12.90
C CYS A 135 11.37 -12.36 14.20
N SER A 136 10.49 -12.22 15.19
CA SER A 136 10.83 -11.69 16.52
C SER A 136 9.94 -12.32 17.59
N THR A 137 10.45 -12.34 18.83
CA THR A 137 9.68 -12.66 20.03
C THR A 137 8.76 -11.51 20.47
N GLU A 138 8.91 -10.34 19.87
CA GLU A 138 8.12 -9.13 20.16
C GLU A 138 6.95 -9.04 19.16
N GLY A 139 5.91 -9.86 19.35
CA GLY A 139 4.69 -9.80 18.54
C GLY A 139 3.68 -8.77 19.05
N GLY A 140 2.71 -8.41 18.19
CA GLY A 140 1.68 -7.41 18.51
C GLY A 140 2.19 -5.98 18.61
N MET A 141 3.46 -5.74 18.29
CA MET A 141 4.13 -4.44 18.34
C MET A 141 4.50 -3.97 16.93
N ASP A 142 4.87 -2.69 16.84
CA ASP A 142 5.47 -2.10 15.65
C ASP A 142 6.91 -2.63 15.51
N ILE A 143 7.16 -3.38 14.44
CA ILE A 143 8.44 -4.06 14.24
C ILE A 143 9.59 -3.09 13.93
N GLU A 144 9.29 -1.95 13.32
CA GLU A 144 10.25 -0.89 13.05
C GLU A 144 10.78 -0.31 14.37
N ALA A 145 9.89 -0.08 15.34
CA ALA A 145 10.29 0.37 16.68
C ALA A 145 11.12 -0.69 17.43
N VAL A 146 10.82 -1.98 17.23
CA VAL A 146 11.65 -3.08 17.77
C VAL A 146 13.00 -3.12 17.08
N ALA A 147 13.08 -2.93 15.77
CA ALA A 147 14.32 -2.90 15.01
C ALA A 147 15.26 -1.76 15.45
N GLU A 148 14.68 -0.61 15.81
CA GLU A 148 15.42 0.55 16.28
C GLU A 148 15.92 0.37 17.73
N SER A 149 15.07 -0.14 18.63
CA SER A 149 15.35 -0.21 20.07
C SER A 149 16.04 -1.50 20.51
N SER A 150 15.84 -2.62 19.83
CA SER A 150 16.29 -3.96 20.22
C SER A 150 16.55 -4.86 19.00
N PRO A 151 17.48 -4.47 18.11
CA PRO A 151 17.73 -5.20 16.84
C PRO A 151 18.16 -6.66 17.05
N GLU A 152 18.73 -7.00 18.19
CA GLU A 152 19.12 -8.38 18.56
C GLU A 152 17.93 -9.32 18.73
N LYS A 153 16.71 -8.79 18.92
CA LYS A 153 15.47 -9.57 18.99
C LYS A 153 14.90 -9.91 17.64
N ILE A 154 15.49 -9.43 16.55
CA ILE A 154 15.04 -9.69 15.18
C ILE A 154 15.99 -10.68 14.52
N LEU A 155 15.44 -11.79 14.04
CA LEU A 155 16.13 -12.70 13.13
C LEU A 155 15.66 -12.40 11.70
N SER A 156 16.62 -12.08 10.83
CA SER A 156 16.38 -11.97 9.39
C SER A 156 17.33 -12.88 8.62
N PHE A 157 16.83 -13.58 7.61
CA PHE A 157 17.65 -14.34 6.68
C PHE A 157 16.91 -14.61 5.37
N SER A 158 17.68 -14.69 4.29
CA SER A 158 17.16 -14.94 2.95
C SER A 158 17.20 -16.42 2.61
N ILE A 159 16.24 -16.85 1.77
CA ILE A 159 16.18 -18.21 1.22
C ILE A 159 16.86 -18.20 -0.15
N ASP A 160 17.79 -19.13 -0.36
CA ASP A 160 18.36 -19.34 -1.68
C ASP A 160 17.34 -20.01 -2.60
N PRO A 161 16.97 -19.39 -3.74
CA PRO A 161 15.95 -19.94 -4.63
C PRO A 161 16.33 -21.28 -5.23
N THR A 162 17.64 -21.61 -5.33
CA THR A 162 18.10 -22.91 -5.86
C THR A 162 17.82 -24.06 -4.91
N THR A 163 17.89 -23.83 -3.59
CA THR A 163 17.59 -24.83 -2.56
C THR A 163 16.17 -24.77 -2.04
N SER A 164 15.49 -23.63 -2.25
CA SER A 164 14.17 -23.35 -1.73
C SER A 164 14.11 -23.43 -0.19
N PHE A 165 12.91 -23.27 0.37
CA PHE A 165 12.73 -23.41 1.82
C PHE A 165 12.92 -24.87 2.26
N GLN A 166 13.80 -25.07 3.25
CA GLN A 166 14.10 -26.38 3.80
C GLN A 166 13.68 -26.48 5.28
N PRO A 167 13.38 -27.68 5.80
CA PRO A 167 12.95 -27.83 7.19
C PRO A 167 13.91 -27.27 8.25
N TYR A 168 15.20 -27.14 7.95
CA TYR A 168 16.15 -26.53 8.88
C TYR A 168 15.94 -25.01 9.03
N HIS A 169 15.46 -24.33 8.00
CA HIS A 169 15.07 -22.91 8.10
C HIS A 169 13.93 -22.74 9.11
N GLY A 170 12.90 -23.59 9.04
CA GLY A 170 11.80 -23.57 10.01
C GLY A 170 12.24 -23.90 11.44
N ARG A 171 13.19 -24.82 11.61
CA ARG A 171 13.78 -25.09 12.93
C ARG A 171 14.58 -23.90 13.47
N ARG A 172 15.33 -23.21 12.61
CA ARG A 172 16.06 -21.99 12.98
C ARG A 172 15.11 -20.91 13.50
N ILE A 173 13.98 -20.71 12.81
CA ILE A 173 12.92 -19.78 13.25
C ILE A 173 12.36 -20.25 14.60
N ALA A 174 11.98 -21.53 14.72
CA ALA A 174 11.39 -22.05 15.94
C ALA A 174 12.30 -21.86 17.16
N PHE A 175 13.59 -22.13 17.03
CA PHE A 175 14.55 -21.94 18.13
C PHE A 175 14.72 -20.47 18.52
N MET A 176 14.79 -19.57 17.53
CA MET A 176 14.85 -18.14 17.79
C MET A 176 13.60 -17.65 18.53
N LEU A 177 12.43 -18.14 18.14
CA LEU A 177 11.15 -17.80 18.76
C LEU A 177 10.90 -18.51 20.11
N GLY A 178 11.84 -19.34 20.59
CA GLY A 178 11.70 -20.10 21.83
C GLY A 178 10.64 -21.20 21.78
N LEU A 179 10.31 -21.72 20.58
CA LEU A 179 9.29 -22.75 20.40
C LEU A 179 9.87 -24.15 20.64
N GLU A 180 9.15 -24.94 21.39
CA GLU A 180 9.59 -26.28 21.83
C GLU A 180 8.58 -27.37 21.51
N GLY A 181 9.00 -28.63 21.63
CA GLY A 181 8.13 -29.80 21.54
C GLY A 181 7.30 -29.84 20.27
N LYS A 182 5.97 -29.86 20.41
CA LYS A 182 5.03 -29.88 19.27
C LYS A 182 5.05 -28.60 18.45
N GLN A 183 5.34 -27.47 19.08
CA GLN A 183 5.36 -26.15 18.43
C GLN A 183 6.48 -26.06 17.39
N LEU A 184 7.62 -26.72 17.63
CA LEU A 184 8.72 -26.80 16.68
C LEU A 184 8.28 -27.45 15.35
N LYS A 185 7.55 -28.57 15.43
CA LYS A 185 7.02 -29.26 14.23
C LYS A 185 5.97 -28.40 13.53
N GLN A 186 5.09 -27.76 14.30
CA GLN A 186 4.07 -26.83 13.78
C GLN A 186 4.71 -25.62 13.07
N CYS A 187 5.77 -25.05 13.65
CA CYS A 187 6.50 -23.95 13.04
C CYS A 187 7.11 -24.35 11.70
N VAL A 188 7.81 -25.48 11.63
CA VAL A 188 8.38 -26.00 10.37
C VAL A 188 7.31 -26.17 9.31
N SER A 189 6.18 -26.80 9.67
CA SER A 189 5.06 -27.00 8.73
C SER A 189 4.45 -25.66 8.27
N LEU A 190 4.18 -24.75 9.21
CA LEU A 190 3.61 -23.44 8.91
C LEU A 190 4.52 -22.64 8.00
N MET A 191 5.82 -22.52 8.32
CA MET A 191 6.77 -21.76 7.50
C MET A 191 6.88 -22.35 6.07
N THR A 192 6.85 -23.67 5.94
CA THR A 192 6.83 -24.32 4.62
C THR A 192 5.58 -23.93 3.82
N THR A 193 4.42 -23.93 4.48
CA THR A 193 3.14 -23.55 3.88
C THR A 193 3.14 -22.07 3.45
N LEU A 194 3.60 -21.18 4.33
CA LEU A 194 3.63 -19.74 4.05
C LEU A 194 4.61 -19.39 2.92
N TYR A 195 5.79 -20.04 2.88
CA TYR A 195 6.74 -19.84 1.79
C TYR A 195 6.18 -20.33 0.45
N LYS A 196 5.51 -21.47 0.44
CA LYS A 196 4.82 -21.98 -0.75
C LYS A 196 3.75 -21.01 -1.23
N LEU A 197 2.87 -20.55 -0.33
CA LEU A 197 1.83 -19.58 -0.62
C LEU A 197 2.43 -18.27 -1.18
N PHE A 198 3.50 -17.78 -0.56
CA PHE A 198 4.19 -16.56 -0.96
C PHE A 198 4.67 -16.62 -2.42
N LEU A 199 5.30 -17.72 -2.81
CA LEU A 199 5.79 -17.90 -4.18
C LEU A 199 4.67 -18.18 -5.18
N GLU A 200 3.69 -19.03 -4.83
CA GLU A 200 2.61 -19.41 -5.75
C GLU A 200 1.66 -18.26 -6.08
N LYS A 201 1.59 -17.24 -5.21
CA LYS A 201 0.70 -16.09 -5.40
C LYS A 201 1.44 -14.80 -5.74
N ASP A 202 2.74 -14.88 -6.04
CA ASP A 202 3.57 -13.71 -6.34
C ASP A 202 3.40 -12.58 -5.30
N MET A 203 3.60 -12.93 -4.04
CA MET A 203 3.50 -11.96 -2.95
C MET A 203 4.74 -11.07 -2.89
N GLU A 204 4.57 -9.81 -2.55
CA GLU A 204 5.64 -8.88 -2.18
C GLU A 204 5.90 -8.93 -0.68
N MET A 205 4.83 -9.13 0.11
CA MET A 205 4.88 -9.15 1.56
C MET A 205 3.74 -10.00 2.14
N LEU A 206 4.10 -10.81 3.14
CA LEU A 206 3.17 -11.51 4.02
C LEU A 206 3.64 -11.25 5.44
N GLU A 207 2.82 -10.59 6.25
CA GLU A 207 3.08 -10.30 7.65
C GLU A 207 2.01 -10.96 8.51
N ILE A 208 2.46 -11.62 9.57
CA ILE A 208 1.60 -12.18 10.62
C ILE A 208 2.01 -11.54 11.94
N ASN A 209 1.19 -10.63 12.44
CA ASN A 209 1.48 -9.83 13.62
C ASN A 209 0.22 -9.60 14.46
N PRO A 210 -0.02 -10.48 15.48
CA PRO A 210 0.89 -11.53 15.93
C PRO A 210 0.63 -12.92 15.32
N LEU A 211 1.68 -13.71 15.22
CA LEU A 211 1.61 -15.15 15.27
C LEU A 211 1.55 -15.54 16.76
N ILE A 212 0.59 -16.33 17.17
CA ILE A 212 0.41 -16.65 18.59
C ILE A 212 0.68 -18.10 18.94
N VAL A 213 1.09 -18.32 20.18
CA VAL A 213 0.90 -19.59 20.86
C VAL A 213 -0.40 -19.50 21.65
N SER A 214 -1.38 -20.34 21.33
CA SER A 214 -2.68 -20.36 22.00
C SER A 214 -2.59 -21.05 23.38
N GLY A 215 -3.62 -20.89 24.22
CA GLY A 215 -3.72 -21.58 25.51
C GLY A 215 -3.62 -23.12 25.42
N SER A 216 -3.99 -23.71 24.27
CA SER A 216 -3.77 -25.13 23.98
C SER A 216 -2.32 -25.45 23.54
N GLY A 217 -1.44 -24.44 23.48
CA GLY A 217 -0.05 -24.57 23.08
C GLY A 217 0.14 -24.80 21.56
N ASN A 218 -0.82 -24.43 20.73
CA ASN A 218 -0.73 -24.52 19.29
C ASN A 218 -0.41 -23.15 18.66
N LEU A 219 0.34 -23.18 17.54
CA LEU A 219 0.56 -21.97 16.74
C LEU A 219 -0.72 -21.58 15.98
N LYS A 220 -1.00 -20.27 15.88
CA LYS A 220 -2.12 -19.74 15.12
C LYS A 220 -1.78 -18.35 14.58
N CYS A 221 -2.13 -18.08 13.31
CA CYS A 221 -2.04 -16.75 12.71
C CYS A 221 -3.24 -15.92 13.17
N LEU A 222 -3.01 -14.91 14.02
CA LEU A 222 -4.10 -14.12 14.61
C LEU A 222 -4.45 -12.89 13.79
N ASP A 223 -3.45 -12.23 13.21
CA ASP A 223 -3.65 -11.15 12.24
C ASP A 223 -2.73 -11.39 11.05
N ALA A 224 -3.17 -11.00 9.86
CA ALA A 224 -2.42 -11.19 8.64
C ALA A 224 -2.59 -10.00 7.70
N LYS A 225 -1.46 -9.54 7.16
CA LYS A 225 -1.40 -8.52 6.11
C LYS A 225 -0.67 -9.12 4.90
N MET A 226 -1.26 -8.97 3.73
CA MET A 226 -0.71 -9.52 2.49
C MET A 226 -0.70 -8.48 1.39
N GLY A 227 0.45 -8.36 0.72
CA GLY A 227 0.65 -7.57 -0.48
C GLY A 227 1.11 -8.48 -1.62
N PHE A 228 0.61 -8.22 -2.82
CA PHE A 228 0.89 -8.98 -4.03
C PHE A 228 1.54 -8.08 -5.07
N ASP A 229 2.44 -8.65 -5.86
CA ASP A 229 3.04 -7.95 -7.00
C ASP A 229 1.95 -7.53 -8.00
N GLY A 230 1.74 -6.21 -8.15
CA GLY A 230 0.76 -5.67 -9.07
C GLY A 230 1.02 -6.08 -10.52
N ASN A 231 2.29 -6.32 -10.88
CA ASN A 231 2.69 -6.74 -12.22
C ASN A 231 2.37 -8.23 -12.49
N ALA A 232 2.08 -9.02 -11.47
CA ALA A 232 1.73 -10.43 -11.58
C ALA A 232 0.22 -10.72 -11.50
N THR A 233 -0.61 -9.73 -11.14
CA THR A 233 -2.06 -9.92 -10.93
C THR A 233 -2.80 -10.44 -12.16
N TYR A 234 -2.30 -10.19 -13.38
CA TYR A 234 -2.89 -10.71 -14.62
C TYR A 234 -2.96 -12.24 -14.68
N ARG A 235 -2.09 -12.95 -13.96
CA ARG A 235 -2.06 -14.42 -13.86
C ARG A 235 -2.73 -14.97 -12.60
N HIS A 236 -3.25 -14.10 -11.73
CA HIS A 236 -3.94 -14.42 -10.48
C HIS A 236 -5.31 -13.76 -10.42
N ALA A 237 -6.25 -14.21 -11.26
CA ALA A 237 -7.61 -13.67 -11.32
C ALA A 237 -8.32 -13.76 -9.97
N ASP A 238 -8.11 -14.84 -9.22
CA ASP A 238 -8.64 -15.06 -7.87
C ASP A 238 -8.14 -14.00 -6.86
N ILE A 239 -6.91 -13.52 -7.01
CA ILE A 239 -6.36 -12.44 -6.17
C ILE A 239 -6.87 -11.08 -6.67
N ALA A 240 -6.91 -10.85 -7.98
CA ALA A 240 -7.40 -9.60 -8.56
C ALA A 240 -8.85 -9.29 -8.13
N GLU A 241 -9.72 -10.31 -8.00
CA GLU A 241 -11.10 -10.19 -7.52
C GLU A 241 -11.20 -9.73 -6.04
N LEU A 242 -10.13 -9.88 -5.26
CA LEU A 242 -10.08 -9.44 -3.86
C LEU A 242 -9.78 -7.94 -3.70
N ARG A 243 -9.46 -7.24 -4.80
CA ARG A 243 -9.13 -5.81 -4.80
C ARG A 243 -10.27 -4.97 -4.25
N ASP A 244 -9.93 -4.09 -3.30
CA ASP A 244 -10.88 -3.11 -2.78
C ASP A 244 -10.46 -1.69 -3.20
N THR A 245 -11.09 -1.19 -4.24
CA THR A 245 -10.81 0.15 -4.79
C THR A 245 -11.19 1.28 -3.83
N THR A 246 -11.99 1.04 -2.80
CA THR A 246 -12.35 2.04 -1.78
C THR A 246 -11.20 2.32 -0.79
N GLU A 247 -10.20 1.44 -0.77
CA GLU A 247 -8.99 1.59 0.04
C GLU A 247 -7.82 2.27 -0.71
N GLU A 248 -7.94 2.43 -2.02
CA GLU A 248 -6.92 3.05 -2.86
C GLU A 248 -7.05 4.59 -2.87
N ASP A 249 -5.99 5.27 -3.28
CA ASP A 249 -6.06 6.71 -3.52
C ASP A 249 -6.93 6.98 -4.76
N PRO A 250 -7.90 7.90 -4.70
CA PRO A 250 -8.79 8.18 -5.82
C PRO A 250 -8.06 8.66 -7.08
N LYS A 251 -6.93 9.38 -6.95
CA LYS A 251 -6.14 9.85 -8.09
C LYS A 251 -5.34 8.72 -8.72
N GLU A 252 -4.78 7.81 -7.89
CA GLU A 252 -4.09 6.62 -8.38
C GLU A 252 -5.07 5.68 -9.11
N LEU A 253 -6.28 5.52 -8.55
CA LEU A 253 -7.35 4.76 -9.19
C LEU A 253 -7.79 5.39 -10.53
N GLU A 254 -7.94 6.71 -10.59
CA GLU A 254 -8.27 7.41 -11.84
C GLU A 254 -7.15 7.25 -12.87
N ALA A 255 -5.89 7.44 -12.47
CA ALA A 255 -4.72 7.29 -13.33
C ALA A 255 -4.63 5.87 -13.94
N SER A 256 -4.96 4.85 -13.17
CA SER A 256 -4.94 3.46 -13.64
C SER A 256 -5.89 3.17 -14.80
N LYS A 257 -6.99 3.94 -14.94
CA LYS A 257 -7.93 3.80 -16.07
C LYS A 257 -7.31 4.20 -17.42
N TYR A 258 -6.29 5.04 -17.37
CA TYR A 258 -5.57 5.55 -18.55
C TYR A 258 -4.18 4.92 -18.69
N ASP A 259 -3.89 3.87 -17.93
CA ASP A 259 -2.59 3.20 -17.94
C ASP A 259 -1.45 4.20 -17.65
N LEU A 260 -1.67 5.06 -16.65
CA LEU A 260 -0.71 6.01 -16.10
C LEU A 260 -0.18 5.49 -14.77
N ASN A 261 1.14 5.55 -14.58
CA ASN A 261 1.76 5.27 -13.29
C ASN A 261 1.77 6.54 -12.45
N TYR A 262 0.85 6.65 -11.50
CA TYR A 262 0.68 7.79 -10.61
C TYR A 262 0.81 7.37 -9.15
N ILE A 263 1.54 8.17 -8.36
CA ILE A 263 1.59 8.06 -6.90
C ILE A 263 1.39 9.46 -6.33
N ALA A 264 0.40 9.62 -5.45
CA ALA A 264 0.16 10.88 -4.75
C ALA A 264 1.23 11.12 -3.67
N LEU A 265 1.71 12.36 -3.58
CA LEU A 265 2.64 12.84 -2.57
C LEU A 265 2.11 14.13 -1.95
N ASP A 266 2.73 14.60 -0.86
CA ASP A 266 2.24 15.75 -0.08
C ASP A 266 2.81 17.11 -0.50
N GLY A 267 3.45 17.21 -1.66
CA GLY A 267 4.14 18.41 -2.12
C GLY A 267 3.25 19.42 -2.85
N GLU A 268 3.90 20.41 -3.45
CA GLU A 268 3.27 21.54 -4.13
C GLU A 268 3.62 21.64 -5.63
N ILE A 269 4.58 20.86 -6.13
CA ILE A 269 4.97 20.85 -7.54
C ILE A 269 4.50 19.55 -8.19
N GLY A 270 3.54 19.67 -9.10
CA GLY A 270 3.10 18.56 -9.95
C GLY A 270 4.19 18.17 -10.93
N CYS A 271 4.39 16.86 -11.11
CA CYS A 271 5.39 16.28 -12.02
C CYS A 271 4.73 15.47 -13.11
N MET A 272 5.13 15.66 -14.36
CA MET A 272 4.77 14.80 -15.49
C MET A 272 6.03 14.45 -16.29
N VAL A 273 6.33 13.17 -16.37
CA VAL A 273 7.60 12.67 -16.92
C VAL A 273 7.34 11.42 -17.77
N ASN A 274 8.24 11.09 -18.68
CA ASN A 274 8.23 9.81 -19.37
C ASN A 274 9.43 8.95 -18.92
N GLY A 275 9.12 7.93 -18.13
CA GLY A 275 10.07 6.97 -17.58
C GLY A 275 10.34 7.17 -16.09
N ALA A 276 10.20 6.09 -15.34
CA ALA A 276 10.26 6.08 -13.87
C ALA A 276 11.58 6.63 -13.31
N GLY A 277 12.72 6.31 -13.94
CA GLY A 277 14.03 6.83 -13.53
C GLY A 277 14.14 8.35 -13.68
N LEU A 278 13.59 8.90 -14.78
CA LEU A 278 13.54 10.34 -15.00
C LEU A 278 12.57 11.02 -14.01
N ALA A 279 11.46 10.36 -13.66
CA ALA A 279 10.52 10.86 -12.66
C ALA A 279 11.18 10.97 -11.29
N MET A 280 11.90 9.94 -10.84
CA MET A 280 12.65 9.97 -9.58
C MET A 280 13.70 11.10 -9.58
N ALA A 281 14.51 11.22 -10.65
CA ALA A 281 15.50 12.29 -10.76
C ALA A 281 14.84 13.69 -10.76
N THR A 282 13.66 13.82 -11.36
CA THR A 282 12.89 15.09 -11.36
C THR A 282 12.42 15.44 -9.95
N MET A 283 11.91 14.49 -9.20
CA MET A 283 11.50 14.70 -7.80
C MET A 283 12.71 15.05 -6.91
N ASP A 284 13.83 14.36 -7.07
CA ASP A 284 15.04 14.62 -6.30
C ASP A 284 15.59 16.03 -6.53
N ILE A 285 15.62 16.48 -7.80
CA ILE A 285 16.12 17.82 -8.09
C ILE A 285 15.16 18.93 -7.59
N ILE A 286 13.84 18.72 -7.62
CA ILE A 286 12.87 19.63 -7.01
C ILE A 286 13.15 19.78 -5.51
N LYS A 287 13.40 18.68 -4.80
CA LYS A 287 13.78 18.71 -3.38
C LYS A 287 15.10 19.41 -3.15
N LEU A 288 16.10 19.18 -3.98
CA LEU A 288 17.40 19.82 -3.90
C LEU A 288 17.28 21.37 -3.99
N TYR A 289 16.31 21.88 -4.77
CA TYR A 289 16.01 23.31 -4.87
C TYR A 289 15.01 23.82 -3.83
N GLY A 290 14.66 22.97 -2.86
CA GLY A 290 13.92 23.35 -1.65
C GLY A 290 12.41 23.39 -1.80
N ALA A 291 11.83 22.66 -2.75
CA ALA A 291 10.38 22.45 -2.87
C ALA A 291 10.06 20.96 -2.78
N GLU A 292 8.78 20.61 -2.65
CA GLU A 292 8.34 19.24 -2.52
C GLU A 292 7.50 18.81 -3.74
N PRO A 293 7.75 17.61 -4.33
CA PRO A 293 6.93 17.05 -5.41
C PRO A 293 5.56 16.64 -4.88
N ALA A 294 4.50 16.99 -5.61
CA ALA A 294 3.11 16.64 -5.30
C ALA A 294 2.73 15.24 -5.77
N ASN A 295 3.48 14.70 -6.72
CA ASN A 295 3.23 13.36 -7.27
C ASN A 295 4.45 12.80 -7.99
N PHE A 296 4.50 11.47 -8.06
CA PHE A 296 5.19 10.74 -9.12
C PHE A 296 4.19 10.54 -10.27
N LEU A 297 4.57 10.82 -11.51
CA LEU A 297 3.77 10.45 -12.67
C LEU A 297 4.66 10.14 -13.86
N ASP A 298 4.55 8.90 -14.34
CA ASP A 298 5.17 8.41 -15.55
C ASP A 298 4.09 8.14 -16.61
N VAL A 299 4.11 8.93 -17.70
CA VAL A 299 3.17 8.74 -18.81
C VAL A 299 3.58 7.61 -19.76
N GLY A 300 4.74 6.98 -19.52
CA GLY A 300 5.28 5.89 -20.33
C GLY A 300 5.84 6.33 -21.67
N GLY A 301 6.50 5.40 -22.36
CA GLY A 301 7.15 5.66 -23.65
C GLY A 301 6.22 5.75 -24.87
N GLY A 302 4.93 5.50 -24.69
CA GLY A 302 3.90 5.52 -25.75
C GLY A 302 2.75 6.48 -25.45
N ALA A 303 2.98 7.58 -24.69
CA ALA A 303 1.93 8.50 -24.32
C ALA A 303 1.24 9.13 -25.53
N THR A 304 -0.08 9.03 -25.55
CA THR A 304 -0.93 9.71 -26.53
C THR A 304 -1.36 11.08 -25.99
N LYS A 305 -1.95 11.90 -26.85
CA LYS A 305 -2.54 13.17 -26.46
C LYS A 305 -3.56 13.00 -25.32
N GLU A 306 -4.39 11.95 -25.40
CA GLU A 306 -5.41 11.64 -24.38
C GLU A 306 -4.74 11.34 -23.04
N LYS A 307 -3.71 10.49 -23.01
CA LYS A 307 -2.96 10.18 -21.77
C LYS A 307 -2.37 11.44 -21.13
N VAL A 308 -1.78 12.31 -21.94
CA VAL A 308 -1.22 13.58 -21.48
C VAL A 308 -2.31 14.49 -20.90
N THR A 309 -3.46 14.58 -21.57
CA THR A 309 -4.59 15.40 -21.11
C THR A 309 -5.12 14.90 -19.76
N GLU A 310 -5.33 13.59 -19.62
CA GLU A 310 -5.81 13.02 -18.36
C GLU A 310 -4.75 13.15 -17.23
N ALA A 311 -3.47 13.00 -17.54
CA ALA A 311 -2.39 13.27 -16.60
C ALA A 311 -2.47 14.70 -16.05
N PHE A 312 -2.67 15.71 -16.89
CA PHE A 312 -2.87 17.11 -16.45
C PHE A 312 -4.12 17.26 -15.58
N LYS A 313 -5.24 16.64 -15.95
CA LYS A 313 -6.48 16.68 -15.14
C LYS A 313 -6.26 16.12 -13.75
N ILE A 314 -5.57 14.98 -13.66
CA ILE A 314 -5.26 14.33 -12.37
C ILE A 314 -4.36 15.24 -11.53
N ILE A 315 -3.25 15.77 -12.08
CA ILE A 315 -2.35 16.67 -11.37
C ILE A 315 -3.09 17.91 -10.88
N THR A 316 -3.88 18.55 -11.75
CA THR A 316 -4.58 19.80 -11.42
C THR A 316 -5.79 19.61 -10.51
N SER A 317 -6.28 18.39 -10.33
CA SER A 317 -7.30 18.05 -9.35
C SER A 317 -6.79 18.15 -7.91
N ASP A 318 -5.47 18.16 -7.71
CA ASP A 318 -4.87 18.35 -6.39
C ASP A 318 -4.82 19.84 -6.02
N PRO A 319 -5.55 20.26 -4.98
CA PRO A 319 -5.55 21.67 -4.55
C PRO A 319 -4.20 22.15 -3.99
N ASN A 320 -3.31 21.23 -3.63
CA ASN A 320 -1.97 21.56 -3.12
C ASN A 320 -1.01 21.94 -4.25
N VAL A 321 -1.29 21.57 -5.49
CA VAL A 321 -0.42 21.84 -6.64
C VAL A 321 -0.44 23.33 -6.97
N LYS A 322 0.73 23.95 -6.83
CA LYS A 322 0.96 25.40 -7.11
C LYS A 322 1.75 25.64 -8.39
N GLY A 323 2.31 24.62 -9.00
CA GLY A 323 3.03 24.68 -10.27
C GLY A 323 3.29 23.29 -10.83
N ILE A 324 3.54 23.20 -12.12
CA ILE A 324 3.76 21.91 -12.80
C ILE A 324 5.08 21.93 -13.56
N LEU A 325 5.89 20.88 -13.38
CA LEU A 325 7.08 20.61 -14.17
C LEU A 325 6.83 19.40 -15.09
N VAL A 326 6.81 19.66 -16.40
CA VAL A 326 6.82 18.64 -17.43
C VAL A 326 8.27 18.43 -17.86
N ASN A 327 8.77 17.22 -17.69
CA ASN A 327 10.15 16.87 -18.02
C ASN A 327 10.18 15.62 -18.91
N ILE A 328 10.37 15.82 -20.21
CA ILE A 328 10.30 14.77 -21.22
C ILE A 328 11.65 14.57 -21.88
N PHE A 329 12.06 13.32 -21.96
CA PHE A 329 13.19 12.89 -22.78
C PHE A 329 12.66 12.04 -23.95
N GLY A 330 12.70 12.61 -25.14
CA GLY A 330 12.24 11.97 -26.37
C GLY A 330 13.23 10.92 -26.86
N GLY A 331 12.87 9.66 -26.66
CA GLY A 331 13.52 8.53 -27.31
C GLY A 331 12.56 7.93 -28.36
N ILE A 332 11.88 6.85 -27.99
CA ILE A 332 10.77 6.28 -28.78
C ILE A 332 9.61 7.30 -28.84
N MET A 333 9.31 7.96 -27.73
CA MET A 333 8.37 9.07 -27.68
C MET A 333 8.98 10.32 -28.34
N ARG A 334 8.18 11.02 -29.13
CA ARG A 334 8.60 12.23 -29.85
C ARG A 334 8.15 13.49 -29.12
N CYS A 335 9.03 14.46 -29.00
CA CYS A 335 8.76 15.72 -28.29
C CYS A 335 7.64 16.54 -28.94
N ASP A 336 7.48 16.50 -30.27
CA ASP A 336 6.38 17.17 -30.97
C ASP A 336 5.01 16.63 -30.55
N VAL A 337 4.83 15.31 -30.45
CA VAL A 337 3.59 14.67 -30.02
C VAL A 337 3.22 15.07 -28.57
N ILE A 338 4.22 15.09 -27.69
CA ILE A 338 4.02 15.54 -26.31
C ILE A 338 3.68 17.02 -26.24
N ALA A 339 4.37 17.87 -27.03
CA ALA A 339 4.08 19.30 -27.06
C ALA A 339 2.64 19.59 -27.51
N GLU A 340 2.16 18.89 -28.55
CA GLU A 340 0.75 18.97 -28.97
C GLU A 340 -0.21 18.53 -27.85
N GLY A 341 0.11 17.43 -27.15
CA GLY A 341 -0.66 16.93 -26.01
C GLY A 341 -0.70 17.93 -24.85
N VAL A 342 0.45 18.50 -24.49
CA VAL A 342 0.56 19.54 -23.44
C VAL A 342 -0.27 20.76 -23.81
N VAL A 343 -0.12 21.30 -25.02
CA VAL A 343 -0.88 22.46 -25.48
C VAL A 343 -2.38 22.20 -25.46
N ALA A 344 -2.80 21.03 -25.92
CA ALA A 344 -4.22 20.68 -25.91
C ALA A 344 -4.77 20.53 -24.48
N ALA A 345 -4.03 19.84 -23.62
CA ALA A 345 -4.41 19.63 -22.22
C ALA A 345 -4.52 20.97 -21.45
N VAL A 346 -3.53 21.85 -21.58
CA VAL A 346 -3.53 23.17 -20.93
C VAL A 346 -4.72 24.00 -21.37
N LYS A 347 -5.07 23.97 -22.67
CA LYS A 347 -6.28 24.67 -23.18
C LYS A 347 -7.58 24.08 -22.67
N GLU A 348 -7.67 22.74 -22.60
CA GLU A 348 -8.88 22.04 -22.14
C GLU A 348 -9.11 22.23 -20.63
N VAL A 349 -8.04 22.10 -19.84
CA VAL A 349 -8.10 22.21 -18.37
C VAL A 349 -8.20 23.66 -17.89
N GLY A 350 -7.77 24.62 -18.72
CA GLY A 350 -7.73 26.05 -18.34
C GLY A 350 -6.74 26.29 -17.20
N LEU A 351 -5.50 25.81 -17.37
CA LEU A 351 -4.47 25.80 -16.34
C LEU A 351 -4.24 27.20 -15.74
N LYS A 352 -4.23 27.27 -14.39
CA LYS A 352 -4.09 28.53 -13.64
C LYS A 352 -2.78 28.64 -12.85
N VAL A 353 -1.97 27.57 -12.87
CA VAL A 353 -0.69 27.51 -12.16
C VAL A 353 0.47 27.60 -13.15
N PRO A 354 1.65 28.09 -12.75
CA PRO A 354 2.84 28.12 -13.59
C PRO A 354 3.15 26.74 -14.19
N LEU A 355 3.49 26.71 -15.47
CA LEU A 355 3.90 25.52 -16.18
C LEU A 355 5.31 25.68 -16.73
N VAL A 356 6.21 24.84 -16.27
CA VAL A 356 7.57 24.74 -16.81
C VAL A 356 7.66 23.48 -17.66
N VAL A 357 8.18 23.58 -18.89
CA VAL A 357 8.33 22.47 -19.80
C VAL A 357 9.79 22.32 -20.24
N ARG A 358 10.35 21.15 -20.00
CA ARG A 358 11.64 20.73 -20.54
C ARG A 358 11.44 19.58 -21.50
N LEU A 359 11.86 19.79 -22.74
CA LEU A 359 11.88 18.77 -23.79
C LEU A 359 13.34 18.53 -24.22
N GLU A 360 13.69 17.27 -24.43
CA GLU A 360 14.99 16.85 -24.96
C GLU A 360 14.84 15.57 -25.79
N GLY A 361 15.65 15.39 -26.83
CA GLY A 361 15.67 14.17 -27.67
C GLY A 361 14.94 14.35 -28.98
N THR A 362 14.27 13.29 -29.47
CA THR A 362 13.68 13.22 -30.82
C THR A 362 12.64 14.32 -31.04
N ASN A 363 12.80 15.12 -32.12
CA ASN A 363 11.94 16.22 -32.53
C ASN A 363 11.83 17.36 -31.50
N VAL A 364 12.89 17.59 -30.73
CA VAL A 364 12.86 18.62 -29.66
C VAL A 364 12.65 20.03 -30.21
N GLU A 365 13.24 20.36 -31.39
CA GLU A 365 13.10 21.67 -32.04
C GLU A 365 11.63 21.93 -32.40
N THR A 366 10.99 20.98 -33.09
CA THR A 366 9.56 21.05 -33.43
C THR A 366 8.67 21.13 -32.17
N GLY A 367 8.98 20.34 -31.14
CA GLY A 367 8.24 20.39 -29.87
C GLY A 367 8.34 21.77 -29.19
N ASN A 368 9.53 22.34 -29.15
CA ASN A 368 9.74 23.69 -28.59
C ASN A 368 9.02 24.77 -29.43
N GLU A 369 9.02 24.66 -30.76
CA GLU A 369 8.28 25.57 -31.65
C GLU A 369 6.77 25.50 -31.37
N ILE A 370 6.18 24.31 -31.21
CA ILE A 370 4.78 24.10 -30.86
C ILE A 370 4.43 24.78 -29.52
N ILE A 371 5.26 24.60 -28.50
CA ILE A 371 5.07 25.23 -27.19
C ILE A 371 5.15 26.76 -27.34
N ASN A 372 6.19 27.31 -27.97
CA ASN A 372 6.44 28.76 -28.09
C ASN A 372 5.37 29.47 -28.92
N THR A 373 4.81 28.81 -29.92
CA THR A 373 3.77 29.38 -30.80
C THR A 373 2.34 29.13 -30.30
N SER A 374 2.17 28.40 -29.23
CA SER A 374 0.86 27.99 -28.68
C SER A 374 0.01 29.13 -28.15
N GLY A 375 0.63 30.28 -27.81
CA GLY A 375 0.00 31.40 -27.12
C GLY A 375 -0.29 31.18 -25.64
N LEU A 376 0.25 30.08 -25.07
CA LEU A 376 0.13 29.77 -23.65
C LEU A 376 1.29 30.37 -22.85
N ASP A 377 1.02 30.70 -21.59
CA ASP A 377 2.06 31.14 -20.65
C ASP A 377 2.84 29.91 -20.12
N VAL A 378 3.79 29.43 -20.93
CA VAL A 378 4.63 28.28 -20.62
C VAL A 378 6.09 28.72 -20.52
N ILE A 379 6.75 28.33 -19.47
CA ILE A 379 8.16 28.63 -19.24
C ILE A 379 9.00 27.48 -19.81
N ALA A 380 9.72 27.73 -20.88
CA ALA A 380 10.64 26.71 -21.46
C ALA A 380 11.89 26.58 -20.59
N ALA A 381 12.34 25.34 -20.40
CA ALA A 381 13.57 25.03 -19.68
C ALA A 381 14.61 24.35 -20.58
N ALA A 382 15.87 24.79 -20.47
CA ALA A 382 16.97 24.29 -21.29
C ALA A 382 17.48 22.92 -20.86
N ASN A 383 17.39 22.58 -19.58
CA ASN A 383 17.80 21.30 -19.01
C ASN A 383 17.05 21.03 -17.70
N LEU A 384 17.28 19.88 -17.08
CA LEU A 384 16.57 19.47 -15.86
C LEU A 384 16.82 20.42 -14.68
N LYS A 385 18.06 20.89 -14.51
CA LYS A 385 18.42 21.87 -13.48
C LYS A 385 17.65 23.19 -13.66
N ASP A 386 17.69 23.75 -14.88
CA ASP A 386 16.99 24.99 -15.24
C ASP A 386 15.47 24.85 -15.05
N GLY A 387 14.91 23.65 -15.35
CA GLY A 387 13.51 23.34 -15.12
C GLY A 387 13.13 23.40 -13.64
N ALA A 388 13.94 22.77 -12.78
CA ALA A 388 13.72 22.78 -11.34
C ALA A 388 13.87 24.20 -10.74
N GLU A 389 14.90 24.94 -11.11
CA GLU A 389 15.10 26.33 -10.66
C GLU A 389 13.90 27.24 -11.04
N LYS A 390 13.45 27.14 -12.30
CA LYS A 390 12.32 27.93 -12.80
C LYS A 390 11.01 27.61 -12.10
N ILE A 391 10.68 26.32 -11.95
CA ILE A 391 9.40 25.96 -11.32
C ILE A 391 9.40 26.31 -9.82
N VAL A 392 10.49 26.07 -9.10
CA VAL A 392 10.60 26.43 -7.69
C VAL A 392 10.50 27.93 -7.50
N LYS A 393 11.18 28.73 -8.35
CA LYS A 393 11.07 30.18 -8.35
C LYS A 393 9.65 30.66 -8.65
N ALA A 394 8.96 30.05 -9.62
CA ALA A 394 7.60 30.43 -9.99
C ALA A 394 6.57 30.11 -8.89
N VAL A 395 6.83 29.11 -8.05
CA VAL A 395 5.94 28.71 -6.94
C VAL A 395 6.23 29.47 -5.66
N LYS A 396 7.50 29.78 -5.38
CA LYS A 396 7.92 30.42 -4.11
C LYS A 396 8.11 31.94 -4.20
N GLY A 397 8.16 32.50 -5.39
CA GLY A 397 8.35 33.92 -5.66
C GLY A 397 9.82 34.31 -5.65
#